data_20c49ea2ddfe6b9751b0f35739324e86
#
_entry.id   20c49ea2ddfe6b9751b0f35739324e86
#
_cell.length_a   1.000
_cell.length_b   1.000
_cell.length_c   1.000
_cell.angle_alpha   90.00
_cell.angle_beta   90.00
_cell.angle_gamma   90.00
#
_symmetry.space_group_name_H-M   'P 1'
#
loop_
_entity.id
_entity.type
_entity.pdbx_description
1 polymer ?
#
loop_
_entity_poly.entity_id
_entity_poly.type
_entity_poly.pdbx_seq_one_letter_code
_entity_poly.pdbx_strand_id
1 'polypeptide(L)'
;NWVGVLFAVQAIGSVLWAVVIPQIKDRKIAYSLSLVIGGIGFIMIPFIHNQYLLFLPYFMIGCAWAAMLALPFAIVTNALEGYGHMGVYLGLFNGTICIPQIVAAACGGIVFQIIGGRQCDMLMIAGILLVVGAICVFAVKDRTLKQVESANPKEDLMDM
;
A
#
# COMPACT_ATOMS: atom_id res chain seq x y z
N ASN A 1 -25.62 11.68 4.27
CA ASN A 1 -24.38 12.24 3.76
C ASN A 1 -23.72 11.23 2.82
N TRP A 2 -23.82 11.45 1.49
CA TRP A 2 -23.43 10.49 0.47
C TRP A 2 -21.93 10.08 0.56
N VAL A 3 -21.07 11.04 0.88
CA VAL A 3 -19.62 10.80 1.05
C VAL A 3 -19.36 9.78 2.13
N GLY A 4 -20.09 9.83 3.25
CA GLY A 4 -19.97 8.83 4.31
C GLY A 4 -20.33 7.42 3.86
N VAL A 5 -21.32 7.27 2.97
CA VAL A 5 -21.70 5.97 2.40
C VAL A 5 -20.58 5.42 1.51
N LEU A 6 -19.94 6.27 0.70
CA LEU A 6 -18.80 5.87 -0.14
C LEU A 6 -17.60 5.40 0.71
N PHE A 7 -17.29 6.12 1.80
CA PHE A 7 -16.26 5.67 2.74
C PHE A 7 -16.62 4.38 3.47
N ALA A 8 -17.91 4.15 3.77
CA ALA A 8 -18.37 2.88 4.34
C ALA A 8 -18.14 1.72 3.34
N VAL A 9 -18.44 1.92 2.05
CA VAL A 9 -18.16 0.93 1.01
C VAL A 9 -16.65 0.66 0.88
N GLN A 10 -15.83 1.71 0.95
CA GLN A 10 -14.38 1.57 0.96
C GLN A 10 -13.91 0.74 2.17
N ALA A 11 -14.45 1.00 3.36
CA ALA A 11 -14.12 0.24 4.57
C ALA A 11 -14.51 -1.23 4.44
N ILE A 12 -15.68 -1.53 3.89
CA ILE A 12 -16.12 -2.91 3.61
C ILE A 12 -15.14 -3.58 2.63
N GLY A 13 -14.76 -2.89 1.56
CA GLY A 13 -13.75 -3.39 0.60
C GLY A 13 -12.42 -3.72 1.28
N SER A 14 -11.97 -2.85 2.20
CA SER A 14 -10.75 -3.07 2.99
C SER A 14 -10.82 -4.31 3.86
N VAL A 15 -11.92 -4.52 4.57
CA VAL A 15 -12.12 -5.68 5.46
C VAL A 15 -12.16 -6.98 4.66
N LEU A 16 -12.93 -7.01 3.57
CA LEU A 16 -13.04 -8.19 2.72
C LEU A 16 -11.69 -8.53 2.07
N TRP A 17 -10.96 -7.54 1.60
CA TRP A 17 -9.66 -7.75 0.99
C TRP A 17 -8.60 -8.19 1.99
N ALA A 18 -8.66 -7.73 3.24
CA ALA A 18 -7.78 -8.16 4.32
C ALA A 18 -7.87 -9.67 4.58
N VAL A 19 -9.04 -10.29 4.34
CA VAL A 19 -9.23 -11.75 4.42
C VAL A 19 -8.64 -12.47 3.20
N VAL A 20 -8.61 -11.82 2.03
CA VAL A 20 -8.08 -12.39 0.78
C VAL A 20 -6.56 -12.33 0.73
N ILE A 21 -5.94 -11.25 1.20
CA ILE A 21 -4.48 -11.03 1.17
C ILE A 21 -3.67 -12.24 1.69
N PRO A 22 -3.99 -12.86 2.85
CA PRO A 22 -3.22 -13.98 3.38
C PRO A 22 -3.29 -15.25 2.52
N GLN A 23 -4.27 -15.36 1.62
CA GLN A 23 -4.44 -16.52 0.74
C GLN A 23 -3.48 -16.48 -0.46
N ILE A 24 -2.91 -15.32 -0.76
CA ILE A 24 -1.94 -15.13 -1.84
C ILE A 24 -0.55 -15.47 -1.29
N LYS A 25 0.08 -16.51 -1.84
CA LYS A 25 1.38 -17.03 -1.36
C LYS A 25 2.49 -15.98 -1.43
N ASP A 26 2.52 -15.18 -2.50
CA ASP A 26 3.55 -14.17 -2.72
C ASP A 26 3.08 -12.78 -2.28
N ARG A 27 3.66 -12.27 -1.18
CA ARG A 27 3.33 -10.95 -0.63
C ARG A 27 3.54 -9.80 -1.61
N LYS A 28 4.57 -9.89 -2.47
CA LYS A 28 4.82 -8.87 -3.50
C LYS A 28 3.72 -8.83 -4.53
N ILE A 29 3.28 -10.01 -4.99
CA ILE A 29 2.17 -10.14 -5.94
C ILE A 29 0.89 -9.63 -5.30
N ALA A 30 0.61 -10.01 -4.04
CA ALA A 30 -0.55 -9.52 -3.31
C ALA A 30 -0.54 -8.00 -3.20
N TYR A 31 0.61 -7.42 -2.88
CA TYR A 31 0.76 -5.97 -2.73
C TYR A 31 0.60 -5.25 -4.07
N SER A 32 1.34 -5.67 -5.09
CA SER A 32 1.26 -5.07 -6.43
C SER A 32 -0.14 -5.16 -7.02
N LEU A 33 -0.79 -6.32 -6.92
CA LEU A 33 -2.16 -6.53 -7.40
C LEU A 33 -3.14 -5.57 -6.70
N SER A 34 -3.03 -5.44 -5.38
CA SER A 34 -3.88 -4.54 -4.60
C SER A 34 -3.71 -3.08 -5.03
N LEU A 35 -2.45 -2.64 -5.24
CA LEU A 35 -2.16 -1.28 -5.71
C LEU A 35 -2.71 -1.02 -7.12
N VAL A 36 -2.61 -1.99 -8.02
CA VAL A 36 -3.18 -1.89 -9.37
C VAL A 36 -4.70 -1.77 -9.30
N ILE A 37 -5.37 -2.62 -8.51
CA ILE A 37 -6.82 -2.57 -8.31
C ILE A 37 -7.24 -1.19 -7.81
N GLY A 38 -6.61 -0.67 -6.76
CA GLY A 38 -6.93 0.65 -6.23
C GLY A 38 -6.59 1.79 -7.19
N GLY A 39 -5.49 1.68 -7.92
CA GLY A 39 -5.09 2.64 -8.95
C GLY A 39 -6.12 2.75 -10.06
N ILE A 40 -6.62 1.62 -10.56
CA ILE A 40 -7.73 1.58 -11.53
C ILE A 40 -8.97 2.22 -10.92
N GLY A 41 -9.29 1.92 -9.65
CA GLY A 41 -10.40 2.54 -8.93
C GLY A 41 -10.31 4.08 -8.94
N PHE A 42 -9.15 4.64 -8.59
CA PHE A 42 -8.95 6.10 -8.64
C PHE A 42 -9.07 6.69 -10.05
N ILE A 43 -8.51 6.02 -11.06
CA ILE A 43 -8.55 6.47 -12.45
C ILE A 43 -9.98 6.45 -13.00
N MET A 44 -10.82 5.54 -12.55
CA MET A 44 -12.22 5.44 -13.01
C MET A 44 -13.11 6.57 -12.49
N ILE A 45 -12.82 7.18 -11.35
CA ILE A 45 -13.70 8.18 -10.71
C ILE A 45 -14.08 9.34 -11.65
N PRO A 46 -13.14 9.99 -12.40
CA PRO A 46 -13.48 11.11 -13.27
C PRO A 46 -14.44 10.77 -14.40
N PHE A 47 -14.51 9.51 -14.80
CA PHE A 47 -15.35 9.04 -15.92
C PHE A 47 -16.77 8.64 -15.48
N ILE A 48 -17.01 8.51 -14.18
CA ILE A 48 -18.27 8.05 -13.63
C ILE A 48 -19.15 9.26 -13.28
N HIS A 49 -20.26 9.42 -13.99
CA HIS A 49 -21.23 10.48 -13.77
C HIS A 49 -22.41 10.06 -12.89
N ASN A 50 -22.60 8.75 -12.70
CA ASN A 50 -23.66 8.20 -11.87
C ASN A 50 -23.15 7.94 -10.46
N GLN A 51 -23.78 8.56 -9.46
CA GLN A 51 -23.39 8.44 -8.05
C GLN A 51 -23.40 6.99 -7.51
N TYR A 52 -24.28 6.12 -8.03
CA TYR A 52 -24.34 4.73 -7.60
C TYR A 52 -23.19 3.88 -8.17
N LEU A 53 -22.69 4.21 -9.34
CA LEU A 53 -21.55 3.51 -9.93
C LEU A 53 -20.25 3.82 -9.19
N LEU A 54 -20.19 4.88 -8.37
CA LEU A 54 -19.03 5.21 -7.55
C LEU A 54 -18.77 4.16 -6.46
N PHE A 55 -19.72 3.31 -6.13
CA PHE A 55 -19.48 2.21 -5.17
C PHE A 55 -18.38 1.26 -5.64
N LEU A 56 -18.30 0.98 -6.94
CA LEU A 56 -17.28 0.09 -7.49
C LEU A 56 -15.86 0.62 -7.30
N PRO A 57 -15.48 1.83 -7.76
CA PRO A 57 -14.14 2.35 -7.54
C PRO A 57 -13.80 2.55 -6.06
N TYR A 58 -14.74 2.96 -5.21
CA TYR A 58 -14.48 3.09 -3.79
C TYR A 58 -14.21 1.74 -3.12
N PHE A 59 -14.90 0.69 -3.53
CA PHE A 59 -14.61 -0.67 -3.09
C PHE A 59 -13.18 -1.09 -3.50
N MET A 60 -12.79 -0.84 -4.76
CA MET A 60 -11.45 -1.14 -5.27
C MET A 60 -10.35 -0.36 -4.53
N ILE A 61 -10.59 0.91 -4.22
CA ILE A 61 -9.70 1.75 -3.41
C ILE A 61 -9.54 1.15 -2.00
N GLY A 62 -10.62 0.59 -1.44
CA GLY A 62 -10.58 -0.12 -0.16
C GLY A 62 -9.61 -1.28 -0.17
N CYS A 63 -9.56 -2.06 -1.25
CA CYS A 63 -8.61 -3.16 -1.41
C CYS A 63 -7.14 -2.69 -1.33
N ALA A 64 -6.82 -1.60 -2.04
CA ALA A 64 -5.47 -1.01 -1.99
C ALA A 64 -5.15 -0.48 -0.59
N TRP A 65 -6.11 0.18 0.06
CA TRP A 65 -5.93 0.75 1.39
C TRP A 65 -5.55 -0.31 2.43
N ALA A 66 -6.23 -1.45 2.43
CA ALA A 66 -5.90 -2.58 3.30
C ALA A 66 -4.48 -3.09 3.07
N ALA A 67 -4.08 -3.26 1.82
CA ALA A 67 -2.76 -3.74 1.46
C ALA A 67 -1.65 -2.74 1.82
N MET A 68 -1.87 -1.45 1.60
CA MET A 68 -0.91 -0.37 1.93
C MET A 68 -0.64 -0.27 3.43
N LEU A 69 -1.61 -0.58 4.27
CA LEU A 69 -1.43 -0.58 5.72
C LEU A 69 -0.76 -1.85 6.24
N ALA A 70 -1.13 -3.01 5.70
CA ALA A 70 -0.73 -4.30 6.27
C ALA A 70 0.61 -4.82 5.71
N LEU A 71 0.77 -4.82 4.38
CA LEU A 71 1.86 -5.55 3.74
C LEU A 71 3.25 -4.94 3.94
N PRO A 72 3.46 -3.62 3.86
CA PRO A 72 4.77 -3.03 4.10
C PRO A 72 5.28 -3.30 5.51
N PHE A 73 4.40 -3.17 6.52
CA PHE A 73 4.76 -3.49 7.90
C PHE A 73 5.08 -4.99 8.07
N ALA A 74 4.31 -5.88 7.46
CA ALA A 74 4.56 -7.32 7.51
C ALA A 74 5.91 -7.68 6.86
N ILE A 75 6.26 -7.06 5.74
CA ILE A 75 7.55 -7.28 5.05
C ILE A 75 8.71 -6.80 5.94
N VAL A 76 8.60 -5.60 6.51
CA VAL A 76 9.65 -5.03 7.37
C VAL A 76 9.79 -5.82 8.66
N THR A 77 8.70 -6.20 9.30
CA THR A 77 8.71 -6.98 10.55
C THR A 77 9.41 -8.32 10.34
N ASN A 78 9.09 -9.02 9.25
CA ASN A 78 9.74 -10.29 8.94
C ASN A 78 11.23 -10.14 8.61
N ALA A 79 11.60 -9.05 7.93
CA ALA A 79 13.01 -8.77 7.61
C ALA A 79 13.84 -8.42 8.85
N LEU A 80 13.19 -7.96 9.91
CA LEU A 80 13.81 -7.57 11.19
C LEU A 80 13.71 -8.67 12.26
N GLU A 81 13.09 -9.81 11.95
CA GLU A 81 12.98 -10.92 12.89
C GLU A 81 14.38 -11.40 13.29
N GLY A 82 14.64 -11.49 14.60
CA GLY A 82 15.94 -11.83 15.16
C GLY A 82 16.92 -10.66 15.37
N TYR A 83 16.60 -9.45 14.90
CA TYR A 83 17.40 -8.27 15.24
C TYR A 83 16.90 -7.62 16.53
N GLY A 84 17.85 -7.27 17.43
CA GLY A 84 17.54 -6.40 18.58
C GLY A 84 17.02 -5.03 18.11
N HIS A 85 16.29 -4.31 19.00
CA HIS A 85 15.80 -2.96 18.74
C HIS A 85 14.76 -2.81 17.61
N MET A 86 13.94 -3.83 17.37
CA MET A 86 12.90 -3.84 16.34
C MET A 86 12.02 -2.56 16.36
N GLY A 87 11.71 -2.03 17.56
CA GLY A 87 10.92 -0.81 17.70
C GLY A 87 11.56 0.43 17.05
N VAL A 88 12.88 0.55 17.11
CA VAL A 88 13.61 1.68 16.47
C VAL A 88 13.51 1.58 14.95
N TYR A 89 13.70 0.39 14.40
CA TYR A 89 13.59 0.18 12.94
C TYR A 89 12.17 0.40 12.43
N LEU A 90 11.14 -0.05 13.17
CA LEU A 90 9.74 0.22 12.82
C LEU A 90 9.41 1.71 12.92
N GLY A 91 9.96 2.41 13.90
CA GLY A 91 9.83 3.87 14.00
C GLY A 91 10.47 4.60 12.82
N LEU A 92 11.67 4.19 12.41
CA LEU A 92 12.36 4.72 11.24
C LEU A 92 11.57 4.43 9.96
N PHE A 93 11.06 3.21 9.82
CA PHE A 93 10.20 2.83 8.70
C PHE A 93 8.92 3.69 8.64
N ASN A 94 8.27 3.92 9.78
CA ASN A 94 7.12 4.82 9.83
C ASN A 94 7.47 6.24 9.38
N GLY A 95 8.68 6.71 9.68
CA GLY A 95 9.21 7.98 9.16
C GLY A 95 9.23 8.04 7.64
N THR A 96 9.57 6.94 6.96
CA THR A 96 9.56 6.87 5.48
C THR A 96 8.16 6.99 4.89
N ILE A 97 7.12 6.72 5.67
CA ILE A 97 5.72 6.91 5.29
C ILE A 97 5.29 8.35 5.57
N CYS A 98 5.63 8.90 6.74
CA CYS A 98 5.21 10.23 7.16
C CYS A 98 5.86 11.35 6.33
N ILE A 99 7.15 11.23 5.98
CA ILE A 99 7.87 12.27 5.23
C ILE A 99 7.21 12.56 3.87
N PRO A 100 6.92 11.56 2.99
CA PRO A 100 6.21 11.81 1.74
C PRO A 100 4.81 12.40 1.94
N GLN A 101 4.11 12.01 3.01
CA GLN A 101 2.78 12.57 3.33
C GLN A 101 2.86 14.07 3.68
N ILE A 102 3.86 14.47 4.47
CA ILE A 102 4.09 15.88 4.81
C ILE A 102 4.41 16.68 3.54
N VAL A 103 5.31 16.16 2.70
CA VAL A 103 5.66 16.78 1.42
C VAL A 103 4.43 16.90 0.51
N ALA A 104 3.64 15.84 0.38
CA ALA A 104 2.41 15.85 -0.41
C ALA A 104 1.39 16.84 0.13
N ALA A 105 1.24 16.98 1.45
CA ALA A 105 0.35 17.94 2.06
C ALA A 105 0.82 19.39 1.80
N ALA A 106 2.12 19.65 1.88
CA ALA A 106 2.68 20.98 1.62
C ALA A 106 2.59 21.39 0.14
N CYS A 107 2.87 20.46 -0.77
CA CYS A 107 2.90 20.73 -2.21
C CYS A 107 1.54 20.53 -2.90
N GLY A 108 0.61 19.81 -2.26
CA GLY A 108 -0.66 19.39 -2.86
C GLY A 108 -1.51 20.55 -3.37
N GLY A 109 -1.54 21.66 -2.65
CA GLY A 109 -2.24 22.87 -3.08
C GLY A 109 -1.66 23.50 -4.35
N ILE A 110 -0.33 23.48 -4.50
CA ILE A 110 0.35 24.00 -5.70
C ILE A 110 0.05 23.08 -6.90
N VAL A 111 0.18 21.77 -6.70
CA VAL A 111 -0.12 20.77 -7.74
C VAL A 111 -1.58 20.89 -8.18
N PHE A 112 -2.50 21.04 -7.24
CA PHE A 112 -3.92 21.23 -7.52
C PHE A 112 -4.20 22.44 -8.44
N GLN A 113 -3.53 23.58 -8.17
CA GLN A 113 -3.65 24.78 -9.00
C GLN A 113 -3.07 24.59 -10.42
N ILE A 114 -1.91 23.93 -10.53
CA ILE A 114 -1.25 23.65 -11.81
C ILE A 114 -2.11 22.76 -12.72
N ILE A 115 -2.85 21.80 -12.13
CA ILE A 115 -3.69 20.84 -12.87
C ILE A 115 -5.04 21.45 -13.26
N GLY A 116 -5.31 22.69 -12.90
CA GLY A 116 -6.56 23.37 -13.27
C GLY A 116 -7.64 23.35 -12.18
N GLY A 117 -7.30 22.99 -10.94
CA GLY A 117 -8.20 23.10 -9.77
C GLY A 117 -9.32 22.07 -9.70
N ARG A 118 -9.27 21.01 -10.48
CA ARG A 118 -10.29 19.94 -10.48
C ARG A 118 -9.85 18.78 -9.56
N GLN A 119 -10.65 18.49 -8.54
CA GLN A 119 -10.35 17.40 -7.60
C GLN A 119 -10.29 16.02 -8.27
N CYS A 120 -11.11 15.80 -9.32
CA CYS A 120 -11.10 14.54 -10.05
C CYS A 120 -9.76 14.26 -10.75
N ASP A 121 -9.07 15.29 -11.23
CA ASP A 121 -7.77 15.16 -11.89
C ASP A 121 -6.67 14.81 -10.88
N MET A 122 -6.77 15.31 -9.65
CA MET A 122 -5.90 14.91 -8.55
C MET A 122 -6.06 13.42 -8.20
N LEU A 123 -7.30 12.92 -8.18
CA LEU A 123 -7.57 11.50 -7.94
C LEU A 123 -7.00 10.62 -9.08
N MET A 124 -7.11 11.07 -10.32
CA MET A 124 -6.54 10.37 -11.47
C MET A 124 -5.00 10.28 -11.36
N ILE A 125 -4.33 11.37 -10.99
CA ILE A 125 -2.88 11.38 -10.76
C ILE A 125 -2.50 10.44 -9.62
N ALA A 126 -3.24 10.46 -8.52
CA ALA A 126 -3.02 9.54 -7.41
C ALA A 126 -3.14 8.08 -7.86
N GLY A 127 -4.12 7.76 -8.72
CA GLY A 127 -4.29 6.44 -9.31
C GLY A 127 -3.11 6.02 -10.19
N ILE A 128 -2.60 6.92 -11.03
CA ILE A 128 -1.41 6.66 -11.87
C ILE A 128 -0.19 6.40 -10.99
N LEU A 129 0.03 7.22 -9.96
CA LEU A 129 1.14 7.04 -9.02
C LEU A 129 1.03 5.72 -8.26
N LEU A 130 -0.18 5.27 -7.94
CA LEU A 130 -0.40 3.97 -7.31
C LEU A 130 0.02 2.81 -8.23
N VAL A 131 -0.32 2.90 -9.53
CA VAL A 131 0.08 1.89 -10.53
C VAL A 131 1.60 1.90 -10.72
N VAL A 132 2.24 3.07 -10.76
CA VAL A 132 3.71 3.18 -10.78
C VAL A 132 4.31 2.54 -9.52
N GLY A 133 3.72 2.81 -8.34
CA GLY A 133 4.11 2.18 -7.09
C GLY A 133 4.02 0.65 -7.13
N ALA A 134 2.98 0.10 -7.78
CA ALA A 134 2.82 -1.34 -7.97
C ALA A 134 3.99 -1.97 -8.75
N ILE A 135 4.51 -1.26 -9.76
CA ILE A 135 5.69 -1.69 -10.53
C ILE A 135 6.94 -1.63 -9.64
N CYS A 136 7.10 -0.57 -8.85
CA CYS A 136 8.23 -0.40 -7.94
C CYS A 136 8.31 -1.49 -6.85
N VAL A 137 7.20 -2.11 -6.48
CA VAL A 137 7.17 -3.22 -5.50
C VAL A 137 8.06 -4.38 -5.96
N PHE A 138 8.15 -4.67 -7.25
CA PHE A 138 9.00 -5.75 -7.76
C PHE A 138 10.50 -5.46 -7.62
N ALA A 139 10.89 -4.19 -7.50
CA ALA A 139 12.27 -3.81 -7.25
C ALA A 139 12.73 -4.12 -5.81
N VAL A 140 11.80 -4.29 -4.87
CA VAL A 140 12.11 -4.64 -3.48
C VAL A 140 12.57 -6.09 -3.41
N LYS A 141 13.75 -6.35 -2.86
CA LYS A 141 14.22 -7.70 -2.55
C LYS A 141 13.61 -8.17 -1.24
N ASP A 142 12.71 -9.14 -1.32
CA ASP A 142 12.18 -9.82 -0.14
C ASP A 142 13.18 -10.88 0.31
N ARG A 143 13.76 -10.69 1.50
CA ARG A 143 14.61 -11.71 2.11
C ARG A 143 13.70 -12.72 2.80
N THR A 144 13.53 -13.88 2.22
CA THR A 144 12.83 -14.98 2.85
C THR A 144 13.65 -15.52 4.04
N LEU A 145 12.98 -15.99 5.08
CA LEU A 145 13.59 -16.56 6.30
C LEU A 145 14.72 -17.59 6.03
N LYS A 146 14.65 -18.30 4.90
CA LYS A 146 15.72 -19.23 4.47
C LYS A 146 17.09 -18.57 4.27
N GLN A 147 17.15 -17.28 3.95
CA GLN A 147 18.42 -16.57 3.80
C GLN A 147 19.00 -16.10 5.14
N VAL A 148 18.16 -15.92 6.15
CA VAL A 148 18.60 -15.56 7.51
C VAL A 148 19.09 -16.81 8.23
N GLU A 149 18.45 -17.95 8.03
CA GLU A 149 18.82 -19.25 8.60
C GLU A 149 20.17 -19.74 8.04
N SER A 150 20.43 -19.54 6.76
CA SER A 150 21.73 -19.87 6.13
C SER A 150 22.86 -18.88 6.46
N ALA A 151 22.53 -17.73 7.06
CA ALA A 151 23.50 -16.72 7.47
C ALA A 151 23.79 -16.75 9.00
N ASN A 152 23.26 -17.72 9.73
CA ASN A 152 23.50 -17.87 11.16
C ASN A 152 24.74 -18.75 11.41
N PRO A 153 25.91 -18.17 11.82
CA PRO A 153 27.15 -18.93 11.97
C PRO A 153 27.19 -19.84 13.23
N LYS A 154 26.07 -19.96 13.94
CA LYS A 154 26.03 -20.69 15.21
C LYS A 154 25.80 -22.20 15.06
N GLU A 155 25.40 -22.66 13.91
CA GLU A 155 25.17 -24.09 13.66
C GLU A 155 26.47 -24.83 13.37
N ASP A 156 27.44 -24.17 12.73
CA ASP A 156 28.75 -24.77 12.45
C ASP A 156 29.64 -24.99 13.69
N LEU A 157 29.28 -24.39 14.83
CA LEU A 157 30.06 -24.54 16.10
C LEU A 157 29.55 -25.66 17.00
N MET A 158 28.43 -26.30 16.70
CA MET A 158 27.91 -27.43 17.46
C MET A 158 28.24 -28.81 16.86
N ASP A 159 28.71 -28.83 15.61
CA ASP A 159 29.11 -30.06 14.91
C ASP A 159 30.66 -30.28 14.90
N MET A 160 31.41 -29.48 15.65
CA MET A 160 32.85 -29.66 15.88
C MET A 160 33.13 -30.07 17.33
#